data_550a918305f19b233ac0fe2ccddb3ad7
#
_entry.id   550a918305f19b233ac0fe2ccddb3ad7
#
_cell.length_a   1.000
_cell.length_b   1.000
_cell.length_c   1.000
_cell.angle_alpha   90.00
_cell.angle_beta   90.00
_cell.angle_gamma   90.00
#
_symmetry.space_group_name_H-M   'P 1'
#
loop_
_entity.id
_entity.type
_entity.pdbx_description
1 polymer ?
#
loop_
_entity_poly.entity_id
_entity_poly.type
_entity_poly.pdbx_seq_one_letter_code
_entity_poly.pdbx_strand_id
1 'polypeptide(L)'
;LEEYKFDGFRFDGVTSMLYHHHGINMAFTGDYNEYFSEATDIDAVVYLMLANSLIHNILPDATVIAEDETGMPGLGRSVSEGGIGFDYRLAMAIPDKWIDYLKNKSDEEWSMKEISWSLTNRRYTEKCVAYAESHDQAIVGDKTVAFLLMDKEMY
;
A
#
# COMPACT_ATOMS: atom_id res chain seq x y z
N LEU A 1 -12.15 -13.85 12.12
CA LEU A 1 -12.25 -14.96 11.17
C LEU A 1 -13.36 -15.94 11.59
N GLU A 2 -13.20 -16.71 12.65
CA GLU A 2 -14.11 -17.79 13.02
C GLU A 2 -15.51 -17.30 13.45
N GLU A 3 -15.60 -16.27 14.25
CA GLU A 3 -16.88 -15.76 14.80
C GLU A 3 -17.63 -14.91 13.76
N TYR A 4 -16.98 -13.92 13.18
CA TYR A 4 -17.62 -12.96 12.27
C TYR A 4 -17.51 -13.33 10.79
N LYS A 5 -16.79 -14.42 10.46
CA LYS A 5 -16.66 -14.96 9.10
C LYS A 5 -16.07 -13.97 8.09
N PHE A 6 -15.13 -13.11 8.52
CA PHE A 6 -14.36 -12.32 7.58
C PHE A 6 -13.37 -13.20 6.78
N ASP A 7 -13.13 -12.82 5.52
CA ASP A 7 -12.25 -13.57 4.62
C ASP A 7 -10.79 -13.10 4.68
N GLY A 8 -10.50 -12.08 5.48
CA GLY A 8 -9.15 -11.55 5.63
C GLY A 8 -9.09 -10.20 6.34
N PHE A 9 -7.92 -9.55 6.25
CA PHE A 9 -7.66 -8.28 6.91
C PHE A 9 -6.86 -7.31 6.03
N ARG A 10 -7.16 -6.02 6.15
CA ARG A 10 -6.24 -4.95 5.78
C ARG A 10 -5.57 -4.43 7.05
N PHE A 11 -4.26 -4.40 7.07
CA PHE A 11 -3.48 -3.73 8.10
C PHE A 11 -3.22 -2.29 7.66
N ASP A 12 -3.76 -1.37 8.42
CA ASP A 12 -3.66 0.07 8.23
C ASP A 12 -2.34 0.59 8.83
N GLY A 13 -1.71 1.58 8.19
CA GLY A 13 -0.54 2.26 8.74
C GLY A 13 0.69 1.37 8.95
N VAL A 14 0.91 0.35 8.14
CA VAL A 14 2.06 -0.55 8.29
C VAL A 14 3.39 0.22 8.22
N THR A 15 3.49 1.26 7.40
CA THR A 15 4.64 2.17 7.37
C THR A 15 4.98 2.71 8.76
N SER A 16 3.97 3.16 9.51
CA SER A 16 4.18 3.72 10.85
C SER A 16 4.57 2.68 11.90
N MET A 17 4.29 1.41 11.64
CA MET A 17 4.72 0.30 12.50
C MET A 17 6.16 -0.13 12.24
N LEU A 18 6.56 -0.20 10.96
CA LEU A 18 7.83 -0.77 10.54
C LEU A 18 9.08 0.01 11.00
N TYR A 19 8.92 1.29 11.36
CA TYR A 19 10.06 2.17 11.64
C TYR A 19 9.86 3.01 12.89
N HIS A 20 10.92 3.19 13.68
CA HIS A 20 10.92 4.05 14.86
C HIS A 20 10.60 5.53 14.55
N HIS A 21 10.88 6.01 13.35
CA HIS A 21 10.51 7.34 12.87
C HIS A 21 9.09 7.41 12.30
N HIS A 22 8.34 6.29 12.27
CA HIS A 22 6.96 6.19 11.81
C HIS A 22 6.70 6.68 10.37
N GLY A 23 7.72 6.76 9.53
CA GLY A 23 7.63 7.33 8.17
C GLY A 23 7.58 8.87 8.12
N ILE A 24 7.60 9.57 9.27
CA ILE A 24 7.42 11.02 9.34
C ILE A 24 8.68 11.73 8.83
N ASN A 25 8.50 12.61 7.84
CA ASN A 25 9.58 13.38 7.19
C ASN A 25 10.70 12.52 6.59
N MET A 26 10.40 11.28 6.22
CA MET A 26 11.33 10.37 5.58
C MET A 26 10.93 10.14 4.12
N ALA A 27 11.91 10.23 3.23
CA ALA A 27 11.77 9.81 1.84
C ALA A 27 12.47 8.46 1.66
N PHE A 28 11.81 7.53 0.99
CA PHE A 28 12.37 6.23 0.64
C PHE A 28 12.76 6.24 -0.83
N THR A 29 14.05 6.05 -1.09
CA THR A 29 14.62 6.07 -2.46
C THR A 29 14.77 4.68 -3.06
N GLY A 30 14.63 3.66 -2.24
CA GLY A 30 14.79 2.25 -2.59
C GLY A 30 16.15 1.66 -2.19
N ASP A 31 16.97 2.40 -1.46
CA ASP A 31 18.20 1.85 -0.87
C ASP A 31 17.85 0.86 0.25
N TYR A 32 18.48 -0.30 0.25
CA TYR A 32 18.24 -1.35 1.25
C TYR A 32 18.50 -0.91 2.69
N ASN A 33 19.43 0.01 2.91
CA ASN A 33 19.73 0.55 4.23
C ASN A 33 18.56 1.38 4.83
N GLU A 34 17.66 1.89 3.99
CA GLU A 34 16.46 2.59 4.44
C GLU A 34 15.46 1.63 5.10
N TYR A 35 15.46 0.38 4.68
CA TYR A 35 14.51 -0.66 5.14
C TYR A 35 15.09 -1.56 6.23
N PHE A 36 16.41 -1.75 6.24
CA PHE A 36 17.09 -2.72 7.10
C PHE A 36 18.22 -2.05 7.88
N SER A 37 17.85 -1.15 8.79
CA SER A 37 18.76 -0.40 9.63
C SER A 37 18.27 -0.38 11.09
N GLU A 38 18.98 0.34 11.96
CA GLU A 38 18.55 0.58 13.34
C GLU A 38 17.22 1.38 13.44
N ALA A 39 16.79 2.03 12.34
CA ALA A 39 15.49 2.69 12.28
C ALA A 39 14.32 1.70 12.13
N THR A 40 14.58 0.45 11.75
CA THR A 40 13.55 -0.57 11.59
C THR A 40 13.14 -1.12 12.97
N ASP A 41 11.85 -1.08 13.25
CA ASP A 41 11.28 -1.66 14.48
C ASP A 41 11.13 -3.17 14.32
N ILE A 42 12.10 -3.91 14.85
CA ILE A 42 12.15 -5.38 14.76
C ILE A 42 10.98 -6.03 15.50
N ASP A 43 10.53 -5.45 16.60
CA ASP A 43 9.41 -6.00 17.36
C ASP A 43 8.11 -5.90 16.57
N ALA A 44 7.90 -4.77 15.87
CA ALA A 44 6.78 -4.60 14.96
C ALA A 44 6.85 -5.56 13.76
N VAL A 45 8.03 -5.74 13.17
CA VAL A 45 8.24 -6.73 12.09
C VAL A 45 7.87 -8.13 12.56
N VAL A 46 8.36 -8.54 13.71
CA VAL A 46 8.07 -9.87 14.31
C VAL A 46 6.57 -10.01 14.61
N TYR A 47 5.95 -8.96 15.16
CA TYR A 47 4.51 -8.94 15.39
C TYR A 47 3.72 -9.19 14.10
N LEU A 48 4.06 -8.49 13.03
CA LEU A 48 3.40 -8.65 11.73
C LEU A 48 3.61 -10.06 11.14
N MET A 49 4.81 -10.60 11.24
CA MET A 49 5.11 -11.99 10.83
C MET A 49 4.26 -13.01 11.60
N LEU A 50 4.16 -12.84 12.92
CA LEU A 50 3.36 -13.71 13.79
C LEU A 50 1.86 -13.58 13.47
N ALA A 51 1.37 -12.35 13.29
CA ALA A 51 -0.03 -12.08 12.94
C ALA A 51 -0.41 -12.76 11.61
N ASN A 52 0.39 -12.57 10.57
CA ASN A 52 0.17 -13.18 9.25
C ASN A 52 0.23 -14.72 9.34
N SER A 53 1.22 -15.26 10.04
CA SER A 53 1.32 -16.71 10.25
C SER A 53 0.11 -17.27 11.00
N LEU A 54 -0.37 -16.59 12.04
CA LEU A 54 -1.54 -17.01 12.81
C LEU A 54 -2.81 -16.98 11.94
N ILE A 55 -3.01 -15.90 11.18
CA ILE A 55 -4.18 -15.76 10.30
C ILE A 55 -4.25 -16.91 9.31
N HIS A 56 -3.16 -17.19 8.59
CA HIS A 56 -3.11 -18.26 7.58
C HIS A 56 -3.14 -19.67 8.21
N ASN A 57 -2.72 -19.84 9.47
CA ASN A 57 -2.90 -21.11 10.17
C ASN A 57 -4.37 -21.37 10.57
N ILE A 58 -5.11 -20.31 10.92
CA ILE A 58 -6.54 -20.42 11.27
C ILE A 58 -7.39 -20.55 10.02
N LEU A 59 -7.11 -19.75 8.98
CA LEU A 59 -7.82 -19.74 7.72
C LEU A 59 -6.80 -19.66 6.57
N PRO A 60 -6.39 -20.79 5.98
CA PRO A 60 -5.36 -20.82 4.93
C PRO A 60 -5.66 -19.96 3.70
N ASP A 61 -6.94 -19.79 3.37
CA ASP A 61 -7.40 -19.00 2.22
C ASP A 61 -7.66 -17.52 2.58
N ALA A 62 -7.34 -17.09 3.81
CA ALA A 62 -7.48 -15.69 4.19
C ALA A 62 -6.62 -14.78 3.32
N THR A 63 -7.13 -13.60 3.01
CA THR A 63 -6.36 -12.58 2.29
C THR A 63 -5.89 -11.49 3.27
N VAL A 64 -4.58 -11.25 3.32
CA VAL A 64 -4.01 -10.22 4.20
C VAL A 64 -3.31 -9.15 3.37
N ILE A 65 -3.73 -7.91 3.54
CA ILE A 65 -3.30 -6.77 2.74
C ILE A 65 -2.57 -5.77 3.63
N ALA A 66 -1.39 -5.32 3.23
CA ALA A 66 -0.66 -4.25 3.89
C ALA A 66 -0.90 -2.91 3.22
N GLU A 67 -1.16 -1.88 4.02
CA GLU A 67 -1.01 -0.50 3.62
C GLU A 67 0.41 -0.04 3.97
N ASP A 68 1.27 0.06 2.99
CA ASP A 68 2.66 0.50 3.14
C ASP A 68 3.10 1.36 1.97
N GLU A 69 3.60 2.55 2.26
CA GLU A 69 4.09 3.53 1.28
C GLU A 69 5.60 3.39 1.00
N THR A 70 6.34 2.73 1.89
CA THR A 70 7.80 2.73 1.81
C THR A 70 8.35 1.85 0.71
N GLY A 71 7.61 0.83 0.33
CA GLY A 71 8.07 -0.18 -0.61
C GLY A 71 9.06 -1.16 0.02
N MET A 72 8.97 -1.45 1.32
CA MET A 72 9.86 -2.40 2.00
C MET A 72 9.92 -3.73 1.27
N PRO A 73 11.12 -4.22 0.89
CA PRO A 73 11.29 -5.53 0.27
C PRO A 73 10.88 -6.65 1.21
N GLY A 74 10.25 -7.70 0.65
CA GLY A 74 9.87 -8.87 1.43
C GLY A 74 8.54 -8.74 2.16
N LEU A 75 7.86 -7.60 2.12
CA LEU A 75 6.56 -7.41 2.76
C LEU A 75 5.53 -8.46 2.29
N GLY A 76 5.46 -8.68 0.97
CA GLY A 76 4.57 -9.64 0.31
C GLY A 76 5.21 -11.01 0.04
N ARG A 77 6.19 -11.43 0.84
CA ARG A 77 6.79 -12.78 0.77
C ARG A 77 6.39 -13.58 1.99
N SER A 78 6.26 -14.88 1.82
CA SER A 78 5.93 -15.76 2.93
C SER A 78 6.97 -15.69 4.06
N VAL A 79 6.52 -15.90 5.30
CA VAL A 79 7.42 -15.94 6.46
C VAL A 79 8.47 -17.03 6.32
N SER A 80 8.12 -18.17 5.70
CA SER A 80 9.06 -19.28 5.44
C SER A 80 10.18 -18.91 4.44
N GLU A 81 9.99 -17.88 3.63
CA GLU A 81 10.98 -17.34 2.70
C GLU A 81 11.71 -16.11 3.26
N GLY A 82 11.51 -15.81 4.55
CA GLY A 82 12.10 -14.64 5.22
C GLY A 82 11.34 -13.34 5.01
N GLY A 83 10.10 -13.39 4.53
CA GLY A 83 9.23 -12.24 4.37
C GLY A 83 8.33 -11.97 5.57
N ILE A 84 7.52 -10.90 5.49
CA ILE A 84 6.58 -10.51 6.56
C ILE A 84 5.26 -11.28 6.45
N GLY A 85 4.92 -11.80 5.27
CA GLY A 85 3.82 -12.75 5.10
C GLY A 85 2.50 -12.14 4.63
N PHE A 86 2.48 -10.90 4.16
CA PHE A 86 1.29 -10.34 3.51
C PHE A 86 1.07 -10.96 2.13
N ASP A 87 -0.19 -11.11 1.73
CA ASP A 87 -0.54 -11.59 0.40
C ASP A 87 -0.47 -10.47 -0.63
N TYR A 88 -0.85 -9.25 -0.24
CA TYR A 88 -0.90 -8.07 -1.09
C TYR A 88 -0.39 -6.83 -0.38
N ARG A 89 0.11 -5.89 -1.19
CA ARG A 89 0.34 -4.50 -0.80
C ARG A 89 -0.63 -3.59 -1.54
N LEU A 90 -1.10 -2.51 -0.92
CA LEU A 90 -1.81 -1.45 -1.64
C LEU A 90 -0.83 -0.71 -2.56
N ALA A 91 -1.22 -0.50 -3.82
CA ALA A 91 -0.42 0.26 -4.79
C ALA A 91 -0.70 1.75 -4.65
N MET A 92 -0.25 2.36 -3.54
CA MET A 92 -0.62 3.72 -3.10
C MET A 92 -0.18 4.84 -4.08
N ALA A 93 0.83 4.62 -4.90
CA ALA A 93 1.23 5.57 -5.94
C ALA A 93 0.21 5.71 -7.09
N ILE A 94 -0.72 4.77 -7.24
CA ILE A 94 -1.71 4.79 -8.33
C ILE A 94 -2.77 5.88 -8.10
N PRO A 95 -3.45 5.98 -6.95
CA PRO A 95 -4.41 7.05 -6.70
C PRO A 95 -3.76 8.44 -6.79
N ASP A 96 -2.54 8.63 -6.28
CA ASP A 96 -1.81 9.90 -6.39
C ASP A 96 -1.58 10.27 -7.86
N LYS A 97 -1.26 9.29 -8.69
CA LYS A 97 -1.07 9.49 -10.12
C LYS A 97 -2.38 9.88 -10.82
N TRP A 98 -3.49 9.26 -10.47
CA TRP A 98 -4.80 9.64 -10.99
C TRP A 98 -5.18 11.07 -10.59
N ILE A 99 -4.96 11.46 -9.34
CA ILE A 99 -5.20 12.82 -8.88
C ILE A 99 -4.34 13.81 -9.65
N ASP A 100 -3.05 13.53 -9.85
CA ASP A 100 -2.14 14.38 -10.64
C ASP A 100 -2.65 14.58 -12.07
N TYR A 101 -3.05 13.51 -12.75
CA TYR A 101 -3.60 13.60 -14.10
C TYR A 101 -4.90 14.41 -14.15
N LEU A 102 -5.84 14.14 -13.24
CA LEU A 102 -7.16 14.78 -13.27
C LEU A 102 -7.13 16.25 -12.82
N LYS A 103 -6.18 16.62 -11.97
CA LYS A 103 -6.11 17.94 -11.37
C LYS A 103 -5.15 18.90 -12.08
N ASN A 104 -4.03 18.37 -12.56
CA ASN A 104 -2.90 19.19 -12.98
C ASN A 104 -2.59 19.09 -14.48
N LYS A 105 -3.20 18.17 -15.22
CA LYS A 105 -2.88 17.92 -16.64
C LYS A 105 -4.12 18.04 -17.51
N SER A 106 -3.95 18.64 -18.69
CA SER A 106 -4.94 18.55 -19.76
C SER A 106 -4.89 17.19 -20.44
N ASP A 107 -5.95 16.80 -21.15
CA ASP A 107 -6.06 15.50 -21.80
C ASP A 107 -4.91 15.22 -22.78
N GLU A 108 -4.41 16.26 -23.45
CA GLU A 108 -3.30 16.18 -24.41
C GLU A 108 -1.95 15.90 -23.74
N GLU A 109 -1.82 16.19 -22.45
CA GLU A 109 -0.61 15.94 -21.65
C GLU A 109 -0.57 14.54 -21.04
N TRP A 110 -1.64 13.76 -21.23
CA TRP A 110 -1.71 12.42 -20.68
C TRP A 110 -0.75 11.47 -21.42
N SER A 111 0.20 10.91 -20.69
CA SER A 111 1.13 9.93 -21.21
C SER A 111 0.65 8.50 -20.96
N MET A 112 0.19 7.81 -21.99
CA MET A 112 -0.20 6.40 -21.90
C MET A 112 0.94 5.50 -21.41
N LYS A 113 2.18 5.87 -21.73
CA LYS A 113 3.37 5.17 -21.24
C LYS A 113 3.52 5.29 -19.73
N GLU A 114 3.36 6.50 -19.18
CA GLU A 114 3.43 6.73 -17.74
C GLU A 114 2.28 6.05 -16.99
N ILE A 115 1.07 6.14 -17.52
CA ILE A 115 -0.12 5.48 -16.95
C ILE A 115 0.12 3.97 -16.92
N SER A 116 0.51 3.36 -18.03
CA SER A 116 0.78 1.94 -18.11
C SER A 116 1.88 1.53 -17.12
N TRP A 117 2.96 2.32 -17.03
CA TRP A 117 4.03 2.06 -16.08
C TRP A 117 3.54 2.13 -14.62
N SER A 118 2.79 3.17 -14.28
CA SER A 118 2.26 3.34 -12.91
C SER A 118 1.35 2.18 -12.48
N LEU A 119 0.50 1.71 -13.41
CA LEU A 119 -0.41 0.59 -13.14
C LEU A 119 0.28 -0.77 -13.03
N THR A 120 1.47 -0.92 -13.60
CA THR A 120 2.18 -2.21 -13.69
C THR A 120 3.50 -2.24 -12.93
N ASN A 121 3.97 -1.09 -12.42
CA ASN A 121 5.23 -0.99 -11.68
C ASN A 121 5.10 -1.64 -10.31
N ARG A 122 5.65 -2.83 -10.19
CA ARG A 122 5.72 -3.59 -8.94
C ARG A 122 6.97 -4.46 -8.93
N ARG A 123 7.41 -4.84 -7.74
CA ARG A 123 8.49 -5.81 -7.62
C ARG A 123 8.08 -7.17 -8.17
N TYR A 124 9.03 -7.87 -8.74
CA TYR A 124 8.83 -9.25 -9.20
C TYR A 124 8.32 -10.12 -8.01
N THR A 125 7.31 -10.90 -8.26
CA THR A 125 6.63 -11.78 -7.28
C THR A 125 5.81 -11.07 -6.19
N GLU A 126 5.81 -9.74 -6.11
CA GLU A 126 4.96 -9.00 -5.17
C GLU A 126 3.59 -8.73 -5.80
N LYS A 127 2.54 -9.10 -5.09
CA LYS A 127 1.16 -8.83 -5.51
C LYS A 127 0.70 -7.50 -4.94
N CYS A 128 0.02 -6.71 -5.77
CA CYS A 128 -0.51 -5.42 -5.38
C CYS A 128 -2.01 -5.33 -5.65
N VAL A 129 -2.72 -4.59 -4.80
CA VAL A 129 -4.09 -4.14 -5.06
C VAL A 129 -4.02 -2.75 -5.69
N ALA A 130 -4.40 -2.67 -6.97
CA ALA A 130 -4.50 -1.40 -7.68
C ALA A 130 -5.88 -0.78 -7.47
N TYR A 131 -5.95 0.53 -7.24
CA TYR A 131 -7.19 1.27 -7.04
C TYR A 131 -7.04 2.72 -7.51
N ALA A 132 -8.16 3.36 -7.87
CA ALA A 132 -8.14 4.75 -8.32
C ALA A 132 -8.25 5.74 -7.15
N GLU A 133 -9.02 5.39 -6.14
CA GLU A 133 -9.17 6.18 -4.91
C GLU A 133 -9.55 5.29 -3.72
N SER A 134 -9.26 5.75 -2.52
CA SER A 134 -9.77 5.24 -1.25
C SER A 134 -10.34 6.40 -0.43
N HIS A 135 -10.75 6.12 0.80
CA HIS A 135 -11.19 7.16 1.75
C HIS A 135 -10.06 8.18 2.07
N ASP A 136 -8.79 7.77 1.97
CA ASP A 136 -7.64 8.60 2.35
C ASP A 136 -7.51 9.84 1.48
N GLN A 137 -7.65 9.74 0.16
CA GLN A 137 -7.51 10.86 -0.75
C GLN A 137 -8.51 11.98 -0.46
N ALA A 138 -9.74 11.65 -0.09
CA ALA A 138 -10.77 12.63 0.25
C ALA A 138 -10.57 13.22 1.66
N ILE A 139 -10.01 12.46 2.60
CA ILE A 139 -9.81 12.87 4.00
C ILE A 139 -8.56 13.76 4.14
N VAL A 140 -7.47 13.42 3.47
CA VAL A 140 -6.16 14.07 3.64
C VAL A 140 -6.02 15.38 2.84
N GLY A 141 -7.10 15.91 2.31
CA GLY A 141 -7.11 17.28 1.79
C GLY A 141 -7.33 17.40 0.29
N ASP A 142 -7.86 16.38 -0.33
CA ASP A 142 -8.29 16.43 -1.72
C ASP A 142 -9.78 16.10 -1.86
N LYS A 143 -10.25 16.06 -3.09
CA LYS A 143 -11.62 15.69 -3.45
C LYS A 143 -11.63 14.24 -3.89
N THR A 144 -12.80 13.61 -3.85
CA THR A 144 -12.99 12.33 -4.54
C THR A 144 -12.78 12.49 -6.05
N VAL A 145 -12.47 11.41 -6.74
CA VAL A 145 -12.32 11.39 -8.21
C VAL A 145 -13.59 11.94 -8.89
N ALA A 146 -14.77 11.62 -8.38
CA ALA A 146 -16.03 12.14 -8.90
C ALA A 146 -16.11 13.67 -8.80
N PHE A 147 -15.71 14.26 -7.68
CA PHE A 147 -15.66 15.72 -7.51
C PHE A 147 -14.56 16.40 -8.34
N LEU A 148 -13.45 15.72 -8.59
CA LEU A 148 -12.41 16.24 -9.50
C LEU A 148 -12.90 16.33 -10.94
N LEU A 149 -13.69 15.34 -11.38
CA LEU A 149 -14.20 15.26 -12.74
C LEU A 149 -15.44 16.16 -12.97
N MET A 150 -16.33 16.24 -12.01
CA MET A 150 -17.66 16.84 -12.18
C MET A 150 -17.82 18.19 -11.48
N ASP A 151 -17.09 18.44 -10.41
CA ASP A 151 -17.12 19.66 -9.58
C ASP A 151 -18.52 20.30 -9.51
N LYS A 152 -18.76 21.37 -10.29
CA LYS A 152 -20.03 22.10 -10.30
C LYS A 152 -21.22 21.33 -10.84
N GLU A 153 -20.98 20.31 -11.65
CA GLU A 153 -22.03 19.47 -12.22
C GLU A 153 -22.62 18.48 -11.20
N MET A 154 -22.04 18.44 -10.00
CA MET A 154 -22.52 17.61 -8.88
C MET A 154 -23.70 18.24 -8.10
N TYR A 155 -24.07 19.51 -8.39
CA TYR A 155 -25.11 20.25 -7.64
C TYR A 155 -26.28 20.70 -8.52
#